data_93cd0484144284eb58cf0a33a0927d8f
#
_entry.id   93cd0484144284eb58cf0a33a0927d8f
#
_cell.length_a   1.000
_cell.length_b   1.000
_cell.length_c   1.000
_cell.angle_alpha   90.00
_cell.angle_beta   90.00
_cell.angle_gamma   90.00
#
_symmetry.space_group_name_H-M   'P 1'
#
loop_
_entity.id
_entity.type
_entity.pdbx_description
1 polymer ?
#
loop_
_entity_poly.entity_id
_entity_poly.type
_entity_poly.pdbx_seq_one_letter_code
_entity_poly.pdbx_strand_id
1 'polypeptide(L)'
;QIQYNGGGFTTLIDDTVTGRTADAYQKEYRVNLTGSFPVDVKVVRVTADATSASTVNTFQFTSFTEIIDDKQTYLNSAYTSLRLDSQQFSSIPSRKYRIRGIKVRIPGAGASSSGTPTVDSTTGRIVYPDGYIFNGVMGAATWCSCPAMILLDLLTDTRYGFGDHITDSSLDLFSFVTASKFANTLVDDGFGGQEARFSCNVNIQNSNEAFDL
;
A
#
# COMPACT_ATOMS: atom_id res chain seq x y z
N GLN A 1 30.41 -1.92 -23.00
CA GLN A 1 29.81 -1.22 -24.14
C GLN A 1 28.33 -1.55 -24.21
N ILE A 2 27.56 -0.63 -24.71
CA ILE A 2 26.12 -0.78 -24.89
C ILE A 2 25.68 -0.32 -26.29
N GLN A 3 24.67 -0.97 -26.84
CA GLN A 3 24.05 -0.64 -28.12
C GLN A 3 22.53 -0.61 -27.93
N TYR A 4 21.88 0.39 -28.48
CA TYR A 4 20.43 0.54 -28.48
C TYR A 4 19.87 0.36 -29.90
N ASN A 5 18.82 -0.45 -30.02
CA ASN A 5 18.04 -0.63 -31.25
C ASN A 5 18.89 -0.83 -32.51
N GLY A 6 19.91 -1.68 -32.44
CA GLY A 6 20.78 -1.97 -33.59
C GLY A 6 21.74 -0.85 -34.02
N GLY A 7 21.91 0.19 -33.22
CA GLY A 7 22.86 1.27 -33.46
C GLY A 7 24.32 0.84 -33.23
N GLY A 8 25.24 1.79 -33.12
CA GLY A 8 26.64 1.49 -32.82
C GLY A 8 26.89 1.22 -31.33
N PHE A 9 27.87 0.38 -31.01
CA PHE A 9 28.31 0.20 -29.62
C PHE A 9 29.02 1.43 -29.09
N THR A 10 28.61 1.93 -27.93
CA THR A 10 29.25 3.02 -27.22
C THR A 10 29.84 2.50 -25.90
N THR A 11 30.99 3.03 -25.51
CA THR A 11 31.59 2.67 -24.20
C THR A 11 30.86 3.37 -23.09
N LEU A 12 30.27 2.60 -22.20
CA LEU A 12 29.54 3.10 -21.05
C LEU A 12 30.36 3.08 -19.77
N ILE A 13 31.12 1.98 -19.61
CA ILE A 13 32.03 1.79 -18.46
C ILE A 13 33.39 1.35 -19.03
N ASP A 14 34.43 1.98 -18.55
CA ASP A 14 35.82 1.57 -18.75
C ASP A 14 36.44 1.48 -17.34
N ASP A 15 36.79 0.26 -16.96
CA ASP A 15 37.26 0.00 -15.59
C ASP A 15 38.44 -0.98 -15.59
N THR A 16 39.33 -0.77 -14.65
CA THR A 16 40.51 -1.62 -14.44
C THR A 16 40.38 -2.31 -13.08
N VAL A 17 40.39 -3.63 -13.12
CA VAL A 17 40.39 -4.45 -11.87
C VAL A 17 41.81 -4.91 -11.60
N THR A 18 42.35 -4.46 -10.48
CA THR A 18 43.65 -4.91 -9.97
C THR A 18 43.48 -5.45 -8.57
N GLY A 19 44.11 -6.56 -8.25
CA GLY A 19 44.00 -7.16 -6.93
C GLY A 19 44.90 -8.38 -6.80
N ARG A 20 45.10 -8.82 -5.56
CA ARG A 20 45.75 -10.07 -5.24
C ARG A 20 44.80 -10.90 -4.40
N THR A 21 44.22 -11.94 -5.00
CA THR A 21 43.30 -12.84 -4.34
C THR A 21 43.58 -14.28 -4.76
N ALA A 22 43.31 -15.22 -3.87
CA ALA A 22 43.37 -16.65 -4.16
C ALA A 22 42.05 -17.17 -4.75
N ASP A 23 40.98 -16.44 -4.56
CA ASP A 23 39.61 -16.80 -5.01
C ASP A 23 39.18 -15.96 -6.20
N ALA A 24 38.14 -16.42 -6.90
CA ALA A 24 37.51 -15.67 -7.99
C ALA A 24 36.94 -14.34 -7.47
N TYR A 25 37.34 -13.24 -8.08
CA TYR A 25 36.85 -11.92 -7.75
C TYR A 25 35.62 -11.58 -8.59
N GLN A 26 34.52 -11.25 -7.92
CA GLN A 26 33.29 -10.84 -8.58
C GLN A 26 33.11 -9.33 -8.46
N LYS A 27 32.72 -8.69 -9.56
CA LYS A 27 32.39 -7.27 -9.58
C LYS A 27 31.07 -7.04 -10.35
N GLU A 28 30.22 -6.23 -9.79
CA GLU A 28 28.91 -5.88 -10.32
C GLU A 28 28.88 -4.42 -10.76
N TYR A 29 28.21 -4.16 -11.87
CA TYR A 29 27.97 -2.81 -12.37
C TYR A 29 26.48 -2.60 -12.63
N ARG A 30 25.92 -1.57 -12.03
CA ARG A 30 24.55 -1.12 -12.32
C ARG A 30 24.60 -0.03 -13.40
N VAL A 31 23.79 -0.21 -14.42
CA VAL A 31 23.71 0.67 -15.59
C VAL A 31 22.27 1.13 -15.77
N ASN A 32 22.04 2.43 -15.88
CA ASN A 32 20.75 2.96 -16.22
C ASN A 32 20.58 2.97 -17.75
N LEU A 33 19.54 2.30 -18.23
CA LEU A 33 19.20 2.24 -19.64
C LEU A 33 18.36 3.44 -20.02
N THR A 34 18.85 4.27 -20.94
CA THR A 34 18.20 5.54 -21.35
C THR A 34 17.76 5.54 -22.82
N GLY A 35 18.13 4.51 -23.56
CA GLY A 35 17.82 4.41 -24.99
C GLY A 35 16.62 3.49 -25.30
N SER A 36 16.31 3.40 -26.61
CA SER A 36 15.24 2.54 -27.11
C SER A 36 15.66 1.07 -27.16
N PHE A 37 14.74 0.18 -26.81
CA PHE A 37 14.95 -1.27 -26.91
C PHE A 37 14.84 -1.79 -28.34
N PRO A 38 15.47 -2.93 -28.69
CA PRO A 38 16.26 -3.80 -27.83
C PRO A 38 17.62 -3.20 -27.45
N VAL A 39 18.21 -3.74 -26.36
CA VAL A 39 19.50 -3.31 -25.84
C VAL A 39 20.46 -4.47 -25.85
N ASP A 40 21.62 -4.28 -26.49
CA ASP A 40 22.70 -5.25 -26.48
C ASP A 40 23.82 -4.78 -25.54
N VAL A 41 24.33 -5.69 -24.73
CA VAL A 41 25.44 -5.42 -23.83
C VAL A 41 26.65 -6.24 -24.27
N LYS A 42 27.77 -5.55 -24.44
CA LYS A 42 29.04 -6.16 -24.83
C LYS A 42 30.11 -5.86 -23.79
N VAL A 43 30.73 -6.90 -23.25
CA VAL A 43 31.86 -6.77 -22.36
C VAL A 43 33.12 -7.17 -23.11
N VAL A 44 34.12 -6.32 -23.08
CA VAL A 44 35.38 -6.50 -23.81
C VAL A 44 36.53 -6.38 -22.83
N ARG A 45 37.39 -7.39 -22.81
CA ARG A 45 38.65 -7.30 -22.11
C ARG A 45 39.72 -6.69 -23.03
N VAL A 46 40.30 -5.60 -22.59
CA VAL A 46 41.34 -4.87 -23.33
C VAL A 46 42.74 -5.41 -23.01
N THR A 47 42.96 -5.90 -21.79
CA THR A 47 44.24 -6.45 -21.34
C THR A 47 44.54 -7.76 -22.07
N ALA A 48 45.74 -7.92 -22.58
CA ALA A 48 46.24 -9.13 -23.21
C ALA A 48 46.27 -10.32 -22.24
N ASP A 49 46.26 -11.54 -22.79
CA ASP A 49 46.34 -12.74 -21.95
C ASP A 49 47.67 -12.78 -21.17
N ALA A 50 47.58 -13.23 -19.93
CA ALA A 50 48.74 -13.39 -19.10
C ALA A 50 49.63 -14.52 -19.65
N THR A 51 50.94 -14.27 -19.72
CA THR A 51 51.95 -15.24 -20.14
C THR A 51 52.56 -15.99 -18.97
N SER A 52 52.30 -15.56 -17.73
CA SER A 52 52.80 -16.13 -16.49
C SER A 52 51.72 -16.89 -15.75
N ALA A 53 52.06 -18.09 -15.25
CA ALA A 53 51.15 -18.87 -14.42
C ALA A 53 50.84 -18.23 -13.06
N SER A 54 51.60 -17.25 -12.63
CA SER A 54 51.36 -16.49 -11.37
C SER A 54 50.33 -15.38 -11.55
N THR A 55 49.90 -15.08 -12.78
CA THR A 55 48.92 -14.04 -13.07
C THR A 55 47.71 -14.68 -13.75
N VAL A 56 46.58 -14.66 -13.09
CA VAL A 56 45.32 -15.11 -13.64
C VAL A 56 44.51 -13.88 -14.02
N ASN A 57 44.31 -13.68 -15.32
CA ASN A 57 43.47 -12.59 -15.86
C ASN A 57 42.33 -13.11 -16.71
N THR A 58 41.87 -14.34 -16.45
CA THR A 58 40.69 -14.91 -17.07
C THR A 58 39.46 -14.10 -16.67
N PHE A 59 38.63 -13.83 -17.65
CA PHE A 59 37.41 -13.06 -17.46
C PHE A 59 36.18 -13.89 -17.89
N GLN A 60 35.13 -13.85 -17.08
CA GLN A 60 33.85 -14.50 -17.37
C GLN A 60 32.70 -13.54 -17.12
N PHE A 61 31.79 -13.47 -18.04
CA PHE A 61 30.49 -12.82 -17.86
C PHE A 61 29.54 -13.85 -17.26
N THR A 62 29.13 -13.65 -16.00
CA THR A 62 28.41 -14.69 -15.24
C THR A 62 26.90 -14.50 -15.26
N SER A 63 26.43 -13.29 -15.17
CA SER A 63 24.99 -13.03 -15.07
C SER A 63 24.61 -11.61 -15.57
N PHE A 64 23.39 -11.50 -15.99
CA PHE A 64 22.72 -10.26 -16.33
C PHE A 64 21.38 -10.23 -15.57
N THR A 65 21.11 -9.13 -14.91
CA THR A 65 19.85 -8.91 -14.21
C THR A 65 19.21 -7.63 -14.70
N GLU A 66 18.02 -7.73 -15.19
CA GLU A 66 17.17 -6.57 -15.51
C GLU A 66 16.52 -6.07 -14.21
N ILE A 67 16.68 -4.77 -13.94
CA ILE A 67 16.06 -4.11 -12.80
C ILE A 67 15.05 -3.10 -13.36
N ILE A 68 13.78 -3.37 -13.12
CA ILE A 68 12.70 -2.45 -13.47
C ILE A 68 12.36 -1.65 -12.22
N ASP A 69 12.80 -0.38 -12.19
CA ASP A 69 12.47 0.56 -11.11
C ASP A 69 11.07 1.13 -11.39
N ASP A 70 10.04 0.38 -11.02
CA ASP A 70 8.66 0.85 -11.13
C ASP A 70 8.16 1.37 -9.78
N LYS A 71 7.55 2.56 -9.81
CA LYS A 71 6.88 3.13 -8.65
C LYS A 71 5.52 2.50 -8.49
N GLN A 72 5.47 1.35 -7.86
CA GLN A 72 4.22 0.65 -7.61
C GLN A 72 3.36 1.40 -6.60
N THR A 73 2.07 1.51 -6.91
CA THR A 73 1.06 2.06 -6.03
C THR A 73 0.14 0.95 -5.56
N TYR A 74 0.12 0.74 -4.25
CA TYR A 74 -0.77 -0.23 -3.62
C TYR A 74 -2.04 0.47 -3.16
N LEU A 75 -3.09 0.40 -3.98
CA LEU A 75 -4.38 0.99 -3.65
C LEU A 75 -5.00 0.26 -2.44
N ASN A 76 -5.63 1.02 -1.55
CA ASN A 76 -6.31 0.52 -0.34
C ASN A 76 -5.42 -0.31 0.59
N SER A 77 -4.11 -0.07 0.55
CA SER A 77 -3.14 -0.75 1.41
C SER A 77 -2.34 0.27 2.22
N ALA A 78 -2.15 -0.02 3.50
CA ALA A 78 -1.25 0.73 4.36
C ALA A 78 -0.08 -0.18 4.76
N TYR A 79 1.13 0.29 4.58
CA TYR A 79 2.33 -0.44 4.95
C TYR A 79 3.33 0.47 5.65
N THR A 80 4.12 -0.14 6.51
CA THR A 80 5.21 0.53 7.22
C THR A 80 6.49 -0.25 7.03
N SER A 81 7.55 0.41 6.60
CA SER A 81 8.89 -0.18 6.59
C SER A 81 9.64 0.18 7.86
N LEU A 82 10.45 -0.75 8.34
CA LEU A 82 11.32 -0.54 9.49
C LEU A 82 12.75 -0.90 9.13
N ARG A 83 13.65 0.04 9.38
CA ARG A 83 15.09 -0.19 9.31
C ARG A 83 15.65 -0.31 10.73
N LEU A 84 16.30 -1.43 11.02
CA LEU A 84 16.95 -1.70 12.31
C LEU A 84 18.46 -1.77 12.13
N ASP A 85 19.17 -1.22 13.08
CA ASP A 85 20.62 -1.37 13.17
C ASP A 85 20.93 -2.66 13.96
N SER A 86 21.49 -3.65 13.28
CA SER A 86 21.85 -4.94 13.88
C SER A 86 22.95 -4.85 14.93
N GLN A 87 23.70 -3.75 14.99
CA GLN A 87 24.69 -3.52 16.04
C GLN A 87 24.04 -3.13 17.38
N GLN A 88 22.86 -2.51 17.33
CA GLN A 88 22.15 -2.05 18.53
C GLN A 88 21.10 -3.05 19.01
N PHE A 89 20.60 -3.90 18.15
CA PHE A 89 19.51 -4.83 18.45
C PHE A 89 19.89 -6.27 18.09
N SER A 90 19.92 -7.14 19.07
CA SER A 90 20.17 -8.59 18.87
C SER A 90 18.98 -9.33 18.27
N SER A 91 17.80 -8.74 18.34
CA SER A 91 16.55 -9.30 17.78
C SER A 91 15.60 -8.17 17.35
N ILE A 92 14.61 -8.51 16.53
CA ILE A 92 13.56 -7.56 16.14
C ILE A 92 12.68 -7.27 17.35
N PRO A 93 12.63 -6.03 17.89
CA PRO A 93 11.80 -5.70 19.03
C PRO A 93 10.31 -5.87 18.71
N SER A 94 9.53 -6.34 19.68
CA SER A 94 8.08 -6.41 19.55
C SER A 94 7.49 -4.99 19.47
N ARG A 95 6.49 -4.79 18.61
CA ARG A 95 5.91 -3.48 18.33
C ARG A 95 4.39 -3.55 18.30
N LYS A 96 3.78 -2.45 18.69
CA LYS A 96 2.33 -2.24 18.56
C LYS A 96 2.11 -1.03 17.66
N TYR A 97 1.17 -1.15 16.74
CA TYR A 97 0.78 -0.06 15.87
C TYR A 97 -0.66 0.33 16.14
N ARG A 98 -0.91 1.64 16.30
CA ARG A 98 -2.27 2.18 16.27
C ARG A 98 -2.56 2.55 14.82
N ILE A 99 -3.48 1.83 14.22
CA ILE A 99 -3.87 2.05 12.83
C ILE A 99 -5.31 2.55 12.76
N ARG A 100 -5.62 3.33 11.72
CA ARG A 100 -6.99 3.56 11.26
C ARG A 100 -7.23 2.55 10.15
N GLY A 101 -8.31 1.78 10.28
CA GLY A 101 -8.64 0.72 9.34
C GLY A 101 -9.18 1.24 8.01
N ILE A 102 -10.03 0.45 7.39
CA ILE A 102 -10.62 0.73 6.09
C ILE A 102 -11.44 2.03 6.15
N LYS A 103 -11.41 2.81 5.07
CA LYS A 103 -12.29 3.96 4.87
C LYS A 103 -13.58 3.47 4.24
N VAL A 104 -14.72 3.86 4.82
CA VAL A 104 -16.05 3.50 4.33
C VAL A 104 -16.80 4.77 3.91
N ARG A 105 -17.73 4.62 2.98
CA ARG A 105 -18.57 5.75 2.54
C ARG A 105 -19.47 6.21 3.68
N ILE A 106 -19.57 7.53 3.86
CA ILE A 106 -20.51 8.16 4.79
C ILE A 106 -21.58 8.89 4.00
N PRO A 107 -22.71 9.27 4.63
CA PRO A 107 -23.73 10.07 3.94
C PRO A 107 -23.16 11.37 3.39
N GLY A 108 -23.52 11.72 2.17
CA GLY A 108 -23.06 12.93 1.48
C GLY A 108 -23.78 14.20 1.96
N ALA A 109 -23.69 15.26 1.15
CA ALA A 109 -24.42 16.51 1.40
C ALA A 109 -25.93 16.26 1.47
N GLY A 110 -26.58 16.87 2.43
CA GLY A 110 -28.02 16.70 2.64
C GLY A 110 -28.88 17.42 1.61
N ALA A 111 -30.15 17.04 1.58
CA ALA A 111 -31.16 17.74 0.79
C ALA A 111 -31.39 19.18 1.32
N SER A 112 -31.81 20.08 0.44
CA SER A 112 -32.19 21.48 0.81
C SER A 112 -31.10 22.21 1.63
N SER A 113 -29.84 21.96 1.30
CA SER A 113 -28.70 22.56 2.01
C SER A 113 -28.63 22.25 3.52
N SER A 114 -29.18 21.10 3.96
CA SER A 114 -29.16 20.65 5.37
C SER A 114 -27.76 20.28 5.88
N GLY A 115 -26.71 20.64 5.14
CA GLY A 115 -25.31 20.47 5.50
C GLY A 115 -24.73 19.12 5.06
N THR A 116 -23.48 18.90 5.42
CA THR A 116 -22.73 17.67 5.12
C THR A 116 -22.24 17.05 6.41
N PRO A 117 -22.47 15.75 6.65
CA PRO A 117 -21.91 15.06 7.80
C PRO A 117 -20.38 15.08 7.76
N THR A 118 -19.78 15.19 8.92
CA THR A 118 -18.32 15.15 9.10
C THR A 118 -17.96 13.99 10.02
N VAL A 119 -16.68 13.65 10.09
CA VAL A 119 -16.20 12.61 11.01
C VAL A 119 -15.23 13.24 12.02
N ASP A 120 -15.49 12.99 13.28
CA ASP A 120 -14.53 13.30 14.34
C ASP A 120 -13.26 12.47 14.13
N SER A 121 -12.16 13.15 13.94
CA SER A 121 -10.87 12.51 13.59
C SER A 121 -10.26 11.68 14.71
N THR A 122 -10.73 11.84 15.94
CA THR A 122 -10.22 11.13 17.13
C THR A 122 -11.02 9.86 17.39
N THR A 123 -12.35 9.97 17.36
CA THR A 123 -13.26 8.89 17.73
C THR A 123 -13.79 8.09 16.55
N GLY A 124 -13.76 8.67 15.34
CA GLY A 124 -14.39 8.09 14.16
C GLY A 124 -15.92 8.25 14.14
N ARG A 125 -16.50 9.01 15.08
CA ARG A 125 -17.92 9.28 15.14
C ARG A 125 -18.37 10.17 13.99
N ILE A 126 -19.47 9.83 13.34
CA ILE A 126 -20.10 10.71 12.33
C ILE A 126 -20.89 11.79 13.05
N VAL A 127 -20.58 13.04 12.75
CA VAL A 127 -21.27 14.23 13.26
C VAL A 127 -22.24 14.72 12.19
N TYR A 128 -23.50 14.60 12.45
CA TYR A 128 -24.56 15.08 11.58
C TYR A 128 -24.89 16.55 11.91
N PRO A 129 -25.03 17.43 10.91
CA PRO A 129 -25.54 18.76 11.13
C PRO A 129 -26.99 18.74 11.68
N ASP A 130 -27.37 19.76 12.42
CA ASP A 130 -28.73 19.91 12.90
C ASP A 130 -29.69 19.97 11.71
N GLY A 131 -30.80 19.22 11.81
CA GLY A 131 -31.78 19.16 10.73
C GLY A 131 -31.30 18.43 9.47
N TYR A 132 -30.21 17.66 9.53
CA TYR A 132 -29.70 16.93 8.37
C TYR A 132 -30.75 15.98 7.77
N ILE A 133 -31.02 16.15 6.48
CA ILE A 133 -31.92 15.33 5.66
C ILE A 133 -31.09 14.62 4.59
N PHE A 134 -31.07 13.31 4.62
CA PHE A 134 -30.37 12.51 3.61
C PHE A 134 -31.07 12.62 2.26
N ASN A 135 -30.31 12.80 1.19
CA ASN A 135 -30.83 12.95 -0.18
C ASN A 135 -30.68 11.69 -1.05
N GLY A 136 -30.27 10.56 -0.46
CA GLY A 136 -30.03 9.31 -1.17
C GLY A 136 -28.62 9.15 -1.73
N VAL A 137 -27.74 10.16 -1.59
CA VAL A 137 -26.37 10.14 -2.15
C VAL A 137 -25.33 9.93 -1.05
N MET A 138 -24.55 8.88 -1.20
CA MET A 138 -23.39 8.65 -0.34
C MET A 138 -22.23 9.57 -0.73
N GLY A 139 -21.48 10.02 0.26
CA GLY A 139 -20.30 10.86 0.10
C GLY A 139 -19.01 10.05 -0.04
N ALA A 140 -17.88 10.74 0.08
CA ALA A 140 -16.55 10.15 -0.04
C ALA A 140 -16.25 9.17 1.11
N ALA A 141 -15.44 8.14 0.80
CA ALA A 141 -14.96 7.21 1.82
C ALA A 141 -14.01 7.89 2.80
N THR A 142 -14.30 7.74 4.08
CA THR A 142 -13.48 8.26 5.18
C THR A 142 -13.39 7.22 6.31
N TRP A 143 -12.39 7.36 7.17
CA TRP A 143 -12.32 6.51 8.34
C TRP A 143 -13.43 6.89 9.33
N CYS A 144 -14.28 5.93 9.67
CA CYS A 144 -15.28 6.11 10.73
C CYS A 144 -15.46 4.81 11.52
N SER A 145 -16.01 4.93 12.73
CA SER A 145 -16.32 3.82 13.63
C SER A 145 -17.81 3.47 13.66
N CYS A 146 -18.60 3.98 12.74
CA CYS A 146 -20.04 3.77 12.69
C CYS A 146 -20.38 2.36 12.20
N PRO A 147 -21.03 1.49 13.02
CA PRO A 147 -21.34 0.11 12.64
C PRO A 147 -22.28 0.02 11.42
N ALA A 148 -23.24 0.93 11.28
CA ALA A 148 -24.14 0.93 10.14
C ALA A 148 -23.43 1.19 8.81
N MET A 149 -22.45 2.13 8.77
CA MET A 149 -21.69 2.41 7.57
C MET A 149 -20.68 1.32 7.25
N ILE A 150 -20.10 0.70 8.27
CA ILE A 150 -19.22 -0.47 8.11
C ILE A 150 -20.00 -1.66 7.53
N LEU A 151 -21.21 -1.93 8.04
CA LEU A 151 -22.05 -2.97 7.48
C LEU A 151 -22.46 -2.69 6.03
N LEU A 152 -22.81 -1.45 5.71
CA LEU A 152 -23.12 -1.05 4.32
C LEU A 152 -21.93 -1.31 3.40
N ASP A 153 -20.72 -0.99 3.83
CA ASP A 153 -19.50 -1.22 3.08
C ASP A 153 -19.23 -2.72 2.87
N LEU A 154 -19.38 -3.54 3.91
CA LEU A 154 -19.26 -4.99 3.81
C LEU A 154 -20.28 -5.61 2.86
N LEU A 155 -21.46 -5.03 2.73
CA LEU A 155 -22.47 -5.50 1.78
C LEU A 155 -22.18 -5.08 0.34
N THR A 156 -21.53 -3.94 0.11
CA THR A 156 -21.40 -3.33 -1.22
C THR A 156 -19.99 -3.28 -1.79
N ASP A 157 -18.96 -3.61 -1.02
CA ASP A 157 -17.58 -3.67 -1.51
C ASP A 157 -17.33 -4.96 -2.30
N THR A 158 -16.75 -4.84 -3.50
CA THR A 158 -16.49 -5.97 -4.41
C THR A 158 -15.22 -6.76 -4.05
N ARG A 159 -14.33 -6.19 -3.24
CA ARG A 159 -13.06 -6.83 -2.92
C ARG A 159 -13.13 -7.79 -1.73
N TYR A 160 -13.87 -7.40 -0.69
CA TYR A 160 -13.95 -8.14 0.58
C TYR A 160 -15.38 -8.32 1.10
N GLY A 161 -16.35 -7.86 0.36
CA GLY A 161 -17.77 -7.91 0.70
C GLY A 161 -18.60 -8.65 -0.35
N PHE A 162 -19.89 -8.31 -0.40
CA PHE A 162 -20.86 -8.93 -1.30
C PHE A 162 -21.19 -8.05 -2.52
N GLY A 163 -20.35 -7.07 -2.85
CA GLY A 163 -20.60 -6.07 -3.88
C GLY A 163 -20.79 -6.60 -5.30
N ASP A 164 -20.35 -7.83 -5.58
CA ASP A 164 -20.65 -8.49 -6.86
C ASP A 164 -22.12 -8.93 -6.98
N HIS A 165 -22.84 -9.02 -5.85
CA HIS A 165 -24.24 -9.47 -5.79
C HIS A 165 -25.17 -8.39 -5.24
N ILE A 166 -24.69 -7.51 -4.37
CA ILE A 166 -25.47 -6.49 -3.67
C ILE A 166 -24.98 -5.10 -4.08
N THR A 167 -25.87 -4.30 -4.64
CA THR A 167 -25.58 -2.91 -5.02
C THR A 167 -26.36 -1.93 -4.16
N ASP A 168 -25.96 -0.67 -4.16
CA ASP A 168 -26.67 0.40 -3.43
C ASP A 168 -28.17 0.45 -3.77
N SER A 169 -28.54 0.15 -5.03
CA SER A 169 -29.93 0.14 -5.48
C SER A 169 -30.76 -1.00 -4.90
N SER A 170 -30.11 -2.04 -4.37
CA SER A 170 -30.76 -3.18 -3.72
C SER A 170 -31.01 -2.95 -2.23
N LEU A 171 -30.50 -1.83 -1.68
CA LEU A 171 -30.52 -1.54 -0.26
C LEU A 171 -31.31 -0.27 0.05
N ASP A 172 -31.96 -0.25 1.20
CA ASP A 172 -32.58 0.97 1.73
C ASP A 172 -31.54 1.85 2.46
N LEU A 173 -30.84 2.69 1.71
CA LEU A 173 -29.84 3.60 2.24
C LEU A 173 -30.39 4.56 3.32
N PHE A 174 -31.68 4.90 3.27
CA PHE A 174 -32.33 5.77 4.27
C PHE A 174 -32.39 5.10 5.64
N SER A 175 -32.68 3.81 5.68
CA SER A 175 -32.65 3.02 6.93
C SER A 175 -31.23 2.91 7.48
N PHE A 176 -30.21 2.72 6.63
CA PHE A 176 -28.82 2.74 7.07
C PHE A 176 -28.40 4.08 7.65
N VAL A 177 -28.80 5.20 7.05
CA VAL A 177 -28.51 6.53 7.58
C VAL A 177 -29.26 6.79 8.89
N THR A 178 -30.49 6.31 9.02
CA THR A 178 -31.24 6.39 10.29
C THR A 178 -30.55 5.62 11.39
N ALA A 179 -30.13 4.39 11.13
CA ALA A 179 -29.36 3.59 12.06
C ALA A 179 -28.00 4.25 12.41
N SER A 180 -27.35 4.86 11.42
CA SER A 180 -26.12 5.61 11.63
C SER A 180 -26.31 6.82 12.55
N LYS A 181 -27.37 7.62 12.34
CA LYS A 181 -27.70 8.73 13.25
C LYS A 181 -27.89 8.23 14.68
N PHE A 182 -28.63 7.14 14.85
CA PHE A 182 -28.85 6.55 16.17
C PHE A 182 -27.56 6.06 16.82
N ALA A 183 -26.70 5.35 16.07
CA ALA A 183 -25.43 4.86 16.56
C ALA A 183 -24.46 5.97 16.99
N ASN A 184 -24.49 7.09 16.26
CA ASN A 184 -23.60 8.22 16.51
C ASN A 184 -24.16 9.26 17.49
N THR A 185 -25.36 9.05 18.06
CA THR A 185 -25.87 9.89 19.16
C THR A 185 -24.95 9.77 20.37
N LEU A 186 -24.61 10.91 20.97
CA LEU A 186 -23.81 10.95 22.18
C LEU A 186 -24.60 10.44 23.38
N VAL A 187 -23.95 9.65 24.19
CA VAL A 187 -24.42 9.15 25.49
C VAL A 187 -23.33 9.34 26.52
N ASP A 188 -23.70 9.35 27.80
CA ASP A 188 -22.74 9.47 28.89
C ASP A 188 -21.81 8.23 28.92
N ASP A 189 -20.51 8.44 29.06
CA ASP A 189 -19.49 7.39 29.13
C ASP A 189 -19.31 6.79 30.55
N GLY A 190 -20.04 7.30 31.53
CA GLY A 190 -19.93 6.92 32.94
C GLY A 190 -18.76 7.52 33.70
N PHE A 191 -17.91 8.31 33.03
CA PHE A 191 -16.73 8.97 33.62
C PHE A 191 -16.80 10.49 33.57
N GLY A 192 -17.96 11.03 33.24
CA GLY A 192 -18.20 12.48 33.11
C GLY A 192 -17.94 13.06 31.73
N GLY A 193 -17.70 12.21 30.74
CA GLY A 193 -17.59 12.53 29.32
C GLY A 193 -18.76 11.99 28.51
N GLN A 194 -18.63 12.06 27.19
CA GLN A 194 -19.62 11.52 26.26
C GLN A 194 -18.95 10.70 25.17
N GLU A 195 -19.62 9.64 24.74
CA GLU A 195 -19.18 8.78 23.65
C GLU A 195 -20.32 8.51 22.65
N ALA A 196 -19.97 7.95 21.48
CA ALA A 196 -20.98 7.47 20.54
C ALA A 196 -21.71 6.26 21.15
N ARG A 197 -23.04 6.22 21.02
CA ARG A 197 -23.88 5.12 21.53
C ARG A 197 -23.37 3.75 21.10
N PHE A 198 -22.95 3.61 19.83
CA PHE A 198 -22.35 2.41 19.29
C PHE A 198 -21.15 2.78 18.40
N SER A 199 -20.04 2.09 18.63
CA SER A 199 -18.87 2.16 17.78
C SER A 199 -18.36 0.76 17.45
N CYS A 200 -17.81 0.58 16.26
CA CYS A 200 -17.23 -0.68 15.82
C CYS A 200 -15.76 -0.44 15.43
N ASN A 201 -14.87 -1.12 16.14
CA ASN A 201 -13.43 -1.16 15.86
C ASN A 201 -12.98 -2.61 15.98
N VAL A 202 -12.97 -3.32 14.86
CA VAL A 202 -12.70 -4.76 14.81
C VAL A 202 -11.56 -5.05 13.84
N ASN A 203 -10.77 -6.06 14.17
CA ASN A 203 -9.81 -6.66 13.26
C ASN A 203 -10.26 -8.10 12.97
N ILE A 204 -10.73 -8.33 11.75
CA ILE A 204 -11.17 -9.65 11.29
C ILE A 204 -9.93 -10.40 10.83
N GLN A 205 -9.49 -11.41 11.58
CA GLN A 205 -8.28 -12.20 11.29
C GLN A 205 -8.58 -13.52 10.62
N ASN A 206 -9.80 -14.05 10.79
CA ASN A 206 -10.25 -15.30 10.21
C ASN A 206 -11.54 -15.07 9.43
N SER A 207 -11.62 -15.62 8.23
CA SER A 207 -12.88 -15.76 7.51
C SER A 207 -13.45 -17.15 7.81
N ASN A 208 -14.53 -17.23 8.55
CA ASN A 208 -15.35 -18.44 8.63
C ASN A 208 -16.34 -18.41 7.46
N GLU A 209 -16.85 -19.58 7.09
CA GLU A 209 -17.92 -19.63 6.09
C GLU A 209 -19.15 -18.83 6.57
N ALA A 210 -19.86 -18.22 5.63
CA ALA A 210 -20.99 -17.33 5.96
C ALA A 210 -22.13 -18.03 6.73
N PHE A 211 -22.15 -19.36 6.74
CA PHE A 211 -23.11 -20.18 7.49
C PHE A 211 -22.68 -20.47 8.92
N ASP A 212 -21.43 -20.15 9.31
CA ASP A 212 -20.89 -20.37 10.64
C ASP A 212 -21.00 -19.11 11.53
N LEU A 213 -21.61 -18.05 11.01
CA LEU A 213 -21.95 -16.81 11.71
C LEU A 213 -23.43 -16.77 12.04
#